data_f52ae87b13d0a13b7f3f3360a30380c3
#
_entry.id   f52ae87b13d0a13b7f3f3360a30380c3
#
_cell.length_a   1.000
_cell.length_b   1.000
_cell.length_c   1.000
_cell.angle_alpha   90.00
_cell.angle_beta   90.00
_cell.angle_gamma   90.00
#
_symmetry.space_group_name_H-M   'P 1'
#
loop_
_entity.id
_entity.type
_entity.pdbx_description
1 polymer ?
#
loop_
_entity_poly.entity_id
_entity_poly.type
_entity_poly.pdbx_seq_one_letter_code
_entity_poly.pdbx_strand_id
1 'polypeptide(L)'
;MRIYSLNGEQWLMRQAGQERWRQATVPGSVYADLMRDGTLPDPFYRENELEAFALLENDFVYQRVFEAEETMLQSRKVLLRCEGLDTLAHVSLNGQPVGYADNMHITRERDVKPLLLPGENVLEIRFDSPIRYALSEYEKRPGWCSTDAIPGFQHIRKAHCMFGWDWGPRLP
;
A
#
# COMPACT_ATOMS: atom_id res chain seq x y z
N MET A 1 8.92 17.73 -19.87
CA MET A 1 8.19 17.14 -18.74
C MET A 1 9.08 17.27 -17.51
N ARG A 2 8.58 17.80 -16.41
CA ARG A 2 9.30 17.87 -15.14
C ARG A 2 8.76 16.80 -14.20
N ILE A 3 9.62 16.15 -13.44
CA ILE A 3 9.27 15.07 -12.51
C ILE A 3 9.59 15.54 -11.11
N TYR A 4 8.62 15.35 -10.19
CA TYR A 4 8.73 15.59 -8.76
C TYR A 4 8.57 14.26 -8.04
N SER A 5 9.59 13.83 -7.33
CA SER A 5 9.54 12.57 -6.59
C SER A 5 8.86 12.76 -5.24
N LEU A 6 7.89 11.91 -4.94
CA LEU A 6 7.31 11.77 -3.61
C LEU A 6 7.91 10.59 -2.84
N ASN A 7 8.91 9.90 -3.40
CA ASN A 7 9.62 8.83 -2.71
C ASN A 7 10.44 9.38 -1.52
N GLY A 8 10.75 8.51 -0.57
CA GLY A 8 11.60 8.82 0.57
C GLY A 8 10.93 8.56 1.92
N GLU A 9 11.53 9.14 2.95
CA GLU A 9 11.16 8.90 4.35
C GLU A 9 10.12 9.89 4.91
N GLN A 10 9.58 10.75 4.08
CA GLN A 10 8.61 11.77 4.53
C GLN A 10 7.17 11.27 4.44
N TRP A 11 6.98 9.97 4.54
CA TRP A 11 5.68 9.33 4.64
C TRP A 11 5.35 8.99 6.09
N LEU A 12 4.08 9.00 6.39
CA LEU A 12 3.54 8.48 7.64
C LEU A 12 2.61 7.30 7.29
N MET A 13 2.56 6.32 8.18
CA MET A 13 1.58 5.24 8.05
C MET A 13 0.90 4.96 9.37
N ARG A 14 -0.30 4.39 9.31
CA ARG A 14 -1.04 3.87 10.45
C ARG A 14 -1.91 2.70 10.04
N GLN A 15 -2.23 1.84 10.98
CA GLN A 15 -3.33 0.90 10.82
C GLN A 15 -4.65 1.68 10.78
N ALA A 16 -5.55 1.32 9.86
CA ALA A 16 -6.84 1.97 9.74
C ALA A 16 -7.65 1.81 11.05
N GLY A 17 -8.29 2.90 11.46
CA GLY A 17 -9.03 2.94 12.73
C GLY A 17 -8.18 3.25 13.96
N GLN A 18 -6.84 3.28 13.86
CA GLN A 18 -5.95 3.73 14.92
C GLN A 18 -5.55 5.19 14.70
N GLU A 19 -5.27 5.91 15.79
CA GLU A 19 -4.85 7.32 15.72
C GLU A 19 -3.34 7.49 15.56
N ARG A 20 -2.56 6.50 16.00
CA ARG A 20 -1.09 6.59 16.05
C ARG A 20 -0.48 6.50 14.66
N TRP A 21 0.07 7.60 14.19
CA TRP A 21 0.92 7.66 13.00
C TRP A 21 2.36 7.22 13.33
N ARG A 22 2.99 6.58 12.38
CA ARG A 22 4.37 6.07 12.42
C ARG A 22 5.13 6.56 11.20
N GLN A 23 6.43 6.68 11.32
CA GLN A 23 7.29 6.97 10.18
C GLN A 23 7.24 5.83 9.16
N ALA A 24 7.14 6.18 7.88
CA ALA A 24 7.15 5.23 6.77
C ALA A 24 8.11 5.66 5.67
N THR A 25 8.50 4.72 4.84
CA THR A 25 9.37 4.97 3.68
C THR A 25 8.73 4.40 2.41
N VAL A 26 8.72 5.20 1.35
CA VAL A 26 8.22 4.77 0.04
C VAL A 26 9.32 4.94 -1.02
N PRO A 27 9.64 3.91 -1.81
CA PRO A 27 9.11 2.54 -1.73
C PRO A 27 9.51 1.81 -0.45
N GLY A 28 8.65 0.95 0.03
CA GLY A 28 8.81 0.18 1.27
C GLY A 28 7.64 -0.75 1.51
N SER A 29 7.52 -1.25 2.73
CA SER A 29 6.38 -2.09 3.14
C SER A 29 6.01 -1.83 4.59
N VAL A 30 4.78 -2.17 4.96
CA VAL A 30 4.28 -2.12 6.34
C VAL A 30 5.21 -2.88 7.29
N TYR A 31 5.67 -4.06 6.88
CA TYR A 31 6.58 -4.89 7.68
C TYR A 31 7.91 -4.17 7.96
N ALA A 32 8.54 -3.61 6.92
CA ALA A 32 9.81 -2.91 7.06
C ALA A 32 9.70 -1.68 7.97
N ASP A 33 8.62 -0.94 7.86
CA ASP A 33 8.39 0.25 8.68
C ASP A 33 8.13 -0.13 10.14
N LEU A 34 7.35 -1.19 10.42
CA LEU A 34 7.07 -1.67 11.77
C LEU A 34 8.27 -2.36 12.43
N MET A 35 9.10 -3.05 11.65
CA MET A 35 10.38 -3.58 12.17
C MET A 35 11.33 -2.45 12.55
N ARG A 36 11.40 -1.39 11.74
CA ARG A 36 12.26 -0.24 12.01
C ARG A 36 11.89 0.48 13.29
N ASP A 37 10.61 0.59 13.62
CA ASP A 37 10.16 1.23 14.88
C ASP A 37 10.11 0.25 16.07
N GLY A 38 10.51 -1.00 15.89
CA GLY A 38 10.55 -2.02 16.92
C GLY A 38 9.18 -2.59 17.32
N THR A 39 8.12 -2.28 16.56
CA THR A 39 6.76 -2.80 16.82
C THR A 39 6.61 -4.23 16.35
N LEU A 40 7.23 -4.60 15.24
CA LEU A 40 7.21 -5.96 14.70
C LEU A 40 8.60 -6.61 14.87
N PRO A 41 8.69 -7.80 15.48
CA PRO A 41 9.93 -8.56 15.51
C PRO A 41 10.28 -9.10 14.12
N ASP A 42 11.54 -9.50 13.92
CA ASP A 42 11.99 -10.10 12.67
C ASP A 42 11.16 -11.35 12.32
N PRO A 43 10.38 -11.32 11.22
CA PRO A 43 9.52 -12.44 10.84
C PRO A 43 10.27 -13.70 10.43
N PHE A 44 11.58 -13.60 10.13
CA PHE A 44 12.42 -14.76 9.83
C PHE A 44 12.96 -15.47 11.08
N TYR A 45 12.67 -14.95 12.27
CA TYR A 45 13.13 -15.57 13.52
C TYR A 45 11.99 -16.35 14.21
N ARG A 46 12.17 -17.67 14.34
CA ARG A 46 11.23 -18.60 14.98
C ARG A 46 9.82 -18.52 14.36
N GLU A 47 8.81 -18.24 15.20
CA GLU A 47 7.40 -18.18 14.84
C GLU A 47 6.87 -16.75 14.67
N ASN A 48 7.76 -15.75 14.57
CA ASN A 48 7.37 -14.36 14.42
C ASN A 48 6.59 -14.10 13.10
N GLU A 49 6.73 -15.00 12.13
CA GLU A 49 5.90 -15.00 10.91
C GLU A 49 4.41 -14.94 11.22
N LEU A 50 3.96 -15.64 12.27
CA LEU A 50 2.55 -15.70 12.63
C LEU A 50 2.01 -14.33 13.06
N GLU A 51 2.82 -13.57 13.80
CA GLU A 51 2.49 -12.19 14.19
C GLU A 51 2.49 -11.26 12.98
N ALA A 52 3.52 -11.37 12.13
CA ALA A 52 3.61 -10.59 10.91
C ALA A 52 2.45 -10.86 9.95
N PHE A 53 2.06 -12.12 9.79
CA PHE A 53 0.93 -12.51 8.96
C PHE A 53 -0.39 -11.93 9.47
N ALA A 54 -0.68 -12.10 10.78
CA ALA A 54 -1.91 -11.59 11.41
C ALA A 54 -2.05 -10.06 11.29
N LEU A 55 -0.93 -9.35 11.20
CA LEU A 55 -0.92 -7.91 11.03
C LEU A 55 -1.67 -7.48 9.75
N LEU A 56 -1.49 -8.20 8.64
CA LEU A 56 -2.09 -7.89 7.33
C LEU A 56 -3.57 -8.32 7.20
N GLU A 57 -4.18 -8.82 8.27
CA GLU A 57 -5.64 -8.87 8.37
C GLU A 57 -6.25 -7.47 8.53
N ASN A 58 -5.44 -6.46 8.78
CA ASN A 58 -5.85 -5.07 8.94
C ASN A 58 -5.57 -4.25 7.66
N ASP A 59 -6.30 -3.15 7.52
CA ASP A 59 -6.03 -2.14 6.51
C ASP A 59 -4.97 -1.16 7.02
N PHE A 60 -4.21 -0.59 6.09
CA PHE A 60 -3.22 0.43 6.41
C PHE A 60 -3.42 1.68 5.57
N VAL A 61 -3.09 2.82 6.17
CA VAL A 61 -3.17 4.13 5.53
C VAL A 61 -1.77 4.73 5.51
N TYR A 62 -1.33 5.12 4.32
CA TYR A 62 -0.11 5.89 4.09
C TYR A 62 -0.48 7.33 3.76
N GLN A 63 0.25 8.28 4.32
CA GLN A 63 0.02 9.71 4.10
C GLN A 63 1.33 10.42 3.80
N ARG A 64 1.28 11.30 2.81
CA ARG A 64 2.37 12.19 2.44
C ARG A 64 1.86 13.62 2.32
N VAL A 65 2.48 14.52 3.05
CA VAL A 65 2.29 15.96 2.86
C VAL A 65 3.37 16.47 1.92
N PHE A 66 2.99 17.28 0.94
CA PHE A 66 3.92 17.91 0.00
C PHE A 66 3.43 19.29 -0.42
N GLU A 67 4.34 20.17 -0.79
CA GLU A 67 4.02 21.48 -1.33
C GLU A 67 3.88 21.42 -2.85
N ALA A 68 2.81 21.99 -3.37
CA ALA A 68 2.64 22.18 -4.81
C ALA A 68 3.42 23.43 -5.25
N GLU A 69 4.50 23.21 -6.01
CA GLU A 69 5.26 24.31 -6.60
C GLU A 69 4.39 25.10 -7.59
N GLU A 70 4.67 26.38 -7.73
CA GLU A 70 3.99 27.27 -8.70
C GLU A 70 3.99 26.70 -10.11
N THR A 71 5.07 26.06 -10.51
CA THR A 71 5.21 25.38 -11.81
C THR A 71 4.21 24.23 -12.01
N MET A 72 3.82 23.53 -10.93
CA MET A 72 2.76 22.52 -10.99
C MET A 72 1.40 23.21 -11.17
N LEU A 73 1.15 24.28 -10.42
CA LEU A 73 -0.12 25.00 -10.46
C LEU A 73 -0.36 25.70 -11.81
N GLN A 74 0.69 26.13 -12.48
CA GLN A 74 0.61 26.74 -13.82
C GLN A 74 0.57 25.71 -14.96
N SER A 75 0.88 24.46 -14.69
CA SER A 75 0.88 23.40 -15.69
C SER A 75 -0.54 23.08 -16.16
N ARG A 76 -0.70 22.81 -17.46
CA ARG A 76 -1.99 22.39 -18.03
C ARG A 76 -2.47 21.05 -17.46
N LYS A 77 -1.52 20.17 -17.10
CA LYS A 77 -1.79 18.82 -16.59
C LYS A 77 -0.71 18.44 -15.57
N VAL A 78 -1.12 17.79 -14.47
CA VAL A 78 -0.23 17.22 -13.48
C VAL A 78 -0.64 15.78 -13.25
N LEU A 79 0.26 14.85 -13.56
CA LEU A 79 0.00 13.41 -13.37
C LEU A 79 0.59 12.93 -12.06
N LEU A 80 -0.25 12.35 -11.21
CA LEU A 80 0.20 11.45 -10.17
C LEU A 80 0.47 10.09 -10.79
N ARG A 81 1.72 9.65 -10.74
CA ARG A 81 2.15 8.34 -11.23
C ARG A 81 2.53 7.47 -10.05
N CYS A 82 1.85 6.36 -9.90
CA CYS A 82 2.09 5.35 -8.88
C CYS A 82 2.60 4.07 -9.56
N GLU A 83 3.80 3.66 -9.20
CA GLU A 83 4.45 2.46 -9.73
C GLU A 83 4.39 1.36 -8.66
N GLY A 84 3.55 0.34 -8.90
CA GLY A 84 3.46 -0.81 -8.00
C GLY A 84 2.71 -0.56 -6.69
N LEU A 85 1.50 0.00 -6.76
CA LEU A 85 0.60 -0.01 -5.59
C LEU A 85 0.24 -1.46 -5.25
N ASP A 86 0.69 -1.93 -4.10
CA ASP A 86 0.57 -3.32 -3.68
C ASP A 86 -0.37 -3.45 -2.49
N THR A 87 -1.65 -3.77 -2.70
CA THR A 87 -2.28 -4.16 -3.98
C THR A 87 -3.60 -3.44 -4.16
N LEU A 88 -4.49 -3.54 -3.15
CA LEU A 88 -5.85 -2.99 -3.15
C LEU A 88 -5.80 -1.59 -2.55
N ALA A 89 -5.59 -0.59 -3.39
CA ALA A 89 -5.26 0.75 -2.93
C ALA A 89 -6.30 1.79 -3.35
N HIS A 90 -6.83 2.51 -2.40
CA HIS A 90 -7.66 3.69 -2.59
C HIS A 90 -6.79 4.93 -2.45
N VAL A 91 -6.69 5.70 -3.52
CA VAL A 91 -5.85 6.91 -3.58
C VAL A 91 -6.74 8.15 -3.47
N SER A 92 -6.39 9.06 -2.59
CA SER A 92 -7.05 10.36 -2.45
C SER A 92 -6.03 11.50 -2.36
N LEU A 93 -6.40 12.67 -2.82
CA LEU A 93 -5.63 13.91 -2.70
C LEU A 93 -6.53 14.98 -2.10
N ASN A 94 -6.07 15.58 -1.00
CA ASN A 94 -6.84 16.60 -0.25
C ASN A 94 -8.27 16.12 0.11
N GLY A 95 -8.40 14.84 0.48
CA GLY A 95 -9.67 14.20 0.80
C GLY A 95 -10.57 13.88 -0.40
N GLN A 96 -10.15 14.20 -1.63
CA GLN A 96 -10.89 13.90 -2.84
C GLN A 96 -10.38 12.60 -3.49
N PRO A 97 -11.26 11.69 -3.95
CA PRO A 97 -10.85 10.45 -4.56
C PRO A 97 -10.13 10.69 -5.90
N VAL A 98 -8.96 10.07 -6.04
CA VAL A 98 -8.15 10.06 -7.27
C VAL A 98 -8.38 8.77 -8.07
N GLY A 99 -8.45 7.62 -7.38
CA GLY A 99 -8.68 6.34 -8.02
C GLY A 99 -8.44 5.14 -7.13
N TYR A 100 -8.64 3.97 -7.72
CA TYR A 100 -8.45 2.66 -7.11
C TYR A 100 -7.45 1.83 -7.91
N ALA A 101 -6.64 1.04 -7.23
CA ALA A 101 -5.76 0.03 -7.80
C ALA A 101 -6.05 -1.33 -7.17
N ASP A 102 -5.94 -2.37 -7.97
CA ASP A 102 -6.21 -3.77 -7.62
C ASP A 102 -5.17 -4.75 -8.20
N ASN A 103 -4.07 -4.18 -8.71
CA ASN A 103 -3.03 -4.95 -9.38
C ASN A 103 -1.68 -4.23 -9.22
N MET A 104 -0.75 -4.87 -8.48
CA MET A 104 0.57 -4.30 -8.20
C MET A 104 1.48 -4.19 -9.44
N HIS A 105 1.18 -4.92 -10.51
CA HIS A 105 2.02 -4.97 -11.70
C HIS A 105 1.70 -3.87 -12.73
N ILE A 106 0.72 -2.99 -12.43
CA ILE A 106 0.27 -1.94 -13.33
C ILE A 106 0.59 -0.57 -12.75
N THR A 107 1.39 0.22 -13.48
CA THR A 107 1.55 1.64 -13.19
C THR A 107 0.23 2.37 -13.38
N ARG A 108 -0.19 3.12 -12.37
CA ARG A 108 -1.41 3.94 -12.41
C ARG A 108 -1.03 5.42 -12.59
N GLU A 109 -1.63 6.06 -13.58
CA GLU A 109 -1.49 7.50 -13.80
C GLU A 109 -2.86 8.17 -13.73
N ARG A 110 -2.94 9.28 -13.00
CA ARG A 110 -4.17 10.08 -12.89
C ARG A 110 -3.84 11.55 -12.95
N ASP A 111 -4.65 12.30 -13.67
CA ASP A 111 -4.56 13.77 -13.68
C ASP A 111 -5.11 14.30 -12.36
N VAL A 112 -4.22 14.86 -11.55
CA VAL A 112 -4.54 15.43 -10.23
C VAL A 112 -4.54 16.96 -10.24
N LYS A 113 -4.30 17.57 -11.39
CA LYS A 113 -4.28 19.04 -11.52
C LYS A 113 -5.51 19.72 -10.93
N PRO A 114 -6.75 19.21 -11.13
CA PRO A 114 -7.95 19.82 -10.56
C PRO A 114 -8.06 19.75 -9.05
N LEU A 115 -7.29 18.88 -8.40
CA LEU A 115 -7.32 18.60 -6.96
C LEU A 115 -6.19 19.28 -6.19
N LEU A 116 -5.20 19.83 -6.91
CA LEU A 116 -4.07 20.52 -6.27
C LEU A 116 -4.47 21.87 -5.70
N LEU A 117 -4.02 22.12 -4.49
CA LEU A 117 -4.16 23.39 -3.79
C LEU A 117 -2.81 24.14 -3.81
N PRO A 118 -2.82 25.47 -3.79
CA PRO A 118 -1.61 26.24 -3.52
C PRO A 118 -1.04 25.91 -2.14
N GLY A 119 0.28 25.70 -2.07
CA GLY A 119 0.95 25.31 -0.84
C GLY A 119 0.80 23.83 -0.52
N GLU A 120 0.42 23.52 0.70
CA GLU A 120 0.36 22.16 1.25
C GLU A 120 -0.75 21.31 0.65
N ASN A 121 -0.40 20.08 0.26
CA ASN A 121 -1.31 19.07 -0.24
C ASN A 121 -1.08 17.75 0.51
N VAL A 122 -2.16 17.02 0.75
CA VAL A 122 -2.16 15.75 1.46
C VAL A 122 -2.54 14.63 0.50
N LEU A 123 -1.57 13.79 0.17
CA LEU A 123 -1.79 12.54 -0.55
C LEU A 123 -1.99 11.41 0.47
N GLU A 124 -3.10 10.70 0.36
CA GLU A 124 -3.41 9.55 1.20
C GLU A 124 -3.68 8.32 0.35
N ILE A 125 -3.11 7.19 0.74
CA ILE A 125 -3.28 5.89 0.11
C ILE A 125 -3.70 4.90 1.18
N ARG A 126 -4.93 4.41 1.11
CA ARG A 126 -5.42 3.34 1.97
C ARG A 126 -5.28 2.01 1.24
N PHE A 127 -4.63 1.07 1.86
CA PHE A 127 -4.51 -0.31 1.42
C PHE A 127 -5.47 -1.20 2.21
N ASP A 128 -6.35 -1.89 1.51
CA ASP A 128 -7.21 -2.90 2.11
C ASP A 128 -6.41 -4.21 2.33
N SER A 129 -6.82 -4.98 3.33
CA SER A 129 -6.18 -6.25 3.69
C SER A 129 -6.19 -7.24 2.52
N PRO A 130 -5.03 -7.69 2.04
CA PRO A 130 -4.95 -8.72 1.00
C PRO A 130 -5.49 -10.07 1.48
N ILE A 131 -5.36 -10.36 2.78
CA ILE A 131 -5.83 -11.60 3.40
C ILE A 131 -7.36 -11.66 3.42
N ARG A 132 -8.01 -10.62 3.94
CA ARG A 132 -9.48 -10.56 3.98
C ARG A 132 -10.08 -10.59 2.58
N TYR A 133 -9.46 -9.89 1.64
CA TYR A 133 -9.89 -9.92 0.25
C TYR A 133 -9.79 -11.32 -0.35
N ALA A 134 -8.64 -11.98 -0.22
CA ALA A 134 -8.42 -13.32 -0.76
C ALA A 134 -9.43 -14.32 -0.21
N LEU A 135 -9.65 -14.34 1.10
CA LEU A 135 -10.63 -15.21 1.76
C LEU A 135 -12.05 -14.92 1.28
N SER A 136 -12.47 -13.66 1.19
CA SER A 136 -13.78 -13.27 0.68
C SER A 136 -14.02 -13.69 -0.77
N GLU A 137 -12.99 -13.59 -1.61
CA GLU A 137 -13.10 -14.04 -3.00
C GLU A 137 -13.12 -15.58 -3.13
N TYR A 138 -12.43 -16.27 -2.23
CA TYR A 138 -12.47 -17.74 -2.16
C TYR A 138 -13.86 -18.26 -1.78
N GLU A 139 -14.54 -17.61 -0.83
CA GLU A 139 -15.91 -17.95 -0.46
C GLU A 139 -16.88 -17.87 -1.65
N LYS A 140 -16.70 -16.87 -2.51
CA LYS A 140 -17.53 -16.66 -3.71
C LYS A 140 -17.17 -17.64 -4.84
N ARG A 141 -15.90 -17.96 -4.95
CA ARG A 141 -15.35 -18.76 -6.06
C ARG A 141 -14.26 -19.69 -5.54
N PRO A 142 -14.64 -20.77 -4.82
CA PRO A 142 -13.68 -21.73 -4.31
C PRO A 142 -12.94 -22.43 -5.45
N GLY A 143 -11.68 -22.74 -5.25
CA GLY A 143 -10.83 -23.42 -6.21
C GLY A 143 -9.64 -24.08 -5.52
N TRP A 144 -8.76 -24.68 -6.30
CA TRP A 144 -7.53 -25.23 -5.74
C TRP A 144 -6.65 -24.12 -5.20
N CYS A 145 -6.05 -24.34 -4.04
CA CYS A 145 -5.02 -23.48 -3.47
C CYS A 145 -3.89 -24.33 -2.87
N SER A 146 -2.69 -23.78 -2.80
CA SER A 146 -1.56 -24.38 -2.11
C SER A 146 -1.80 -24.37 -0.60
N THR A 147 -1.31 -25.41 0.10
CA THR A 147 -1.30 -25.46 1.57
C THR A 147 -0.33 -24.47 2.20
N ASP A 148 0.67 -24.00 1.41
CA ASP A 148 1.67 -23.05 1.86
C ASP A 148 1.18 -21.60 1.81
N ALA A 149 0.08 -21.35 1.12
CA ALA A 149 -0.57 -20.05 0.99
C ALA A 149 -1.88 -20.00 1.79
N ILE A 150 -2.66 -18.98 1.55
CA ILE A 150 -4.03 -18.87 2.06
C ILE A 150 -5.05 -19.20 0.97
N PRO A 151 -6.25 -19.71 1.31
CA PRO A 151 -7.34 -19.85 0.34
C PRO A 151 -7.63 -18.51 -0.35
N GLY A 152 -7.78 -18.54 -1.67
CA GLY A 152 -8.13 -17.36 -2.45
C GLY A 152 -6.97 -16.48 -2.91
N PHE A 153 -5.71 -16.79 -2.55
CA PHE A 153 -4.54 -16.02 -3.00
C PHE A 153 -4.45 -15.88 -4.54
N GLN A 154 -5.01 -16.84 -5.29
CA GLN A 154 -5.07 -16.80 -6.75
C GLN A 154 -6.00 -15.70 -7.30
N HIS A 155 -6.86 -15.11 -6.48
CA HIS A 155 -7.81 -14.07 -6.88
C HIS A 155 -7.25 -12.65 -6.77
N ILE A 156 -6.10 -12.45 -6.13
CA ILE A 156 -5.44 -11.15 -6.00
C ILE A 156 -4.28 -11.01 -6.99
N ARG A 157 -4.13 -9.83 -7.56
CA ARG A 157 -3.05 -9.52 -8.51
C ARG A 157 -1.82 -8.97 -7.79
N LYS A 158 -1.24 -9.81 -6.95
CA LYS A 158 -0.06 -9.60 -6.13
C LYS A 158 1.00 -10.64 -6.46
N ALA A 159 2.26 -10.37 -6.20
CA ALA A 159 3.32 -11.37 -6.34
C ALA A 159 3.03 -12.56 -5.41
N HIS A 160 2.70 -13.71 -5.98
CA HIS A 160 2.20 -14.87 -5.23
C HIS A 160 3.25 -15.45 -4.27
N CYS A 161 4.53 -15.23 -4.53
CA CYS A 161 5.60 -15.60 -3.60
C CYS A 161 5.50 -14.92 -2.22
N MET A 162 4.76 -13.82 -2.11
CA MET A 162 4.52 -13.15 -0.83
C MET A 162 3.57 -13.91 0.09
N PHE A 163 2.81 -14.86 -0.45
CA PHE A 163 1.93 -15.73 0.34
C PHE A 163 2.62 -17.01 0.87
N GLY A 164 3.91 -17.08 0.80
CA GLY A 164 4.74 -18.23 1.09
C GLY A 164 5.37 -18.78 -0.20
N TRP A 165 6.63 -19.12 -0.12
CA TRP A 165 7.38 -19.77 -1.17
C TRP A 165 8.10 -20.94 -0.55
N ASP A 166 7.59 -22.14 -0.66
CA ASP A 166 8.06 -23.40 -0.06
C ASP A 166 8.64 -23.28 1.37
N TRP A 167 9.61 -22.38 1.56
CA TRP A 167 10.36 -22.18 2.79
C TRP A 167 10.40 -20.72 3.26
N GLY A 168 9.71 -19.80 2.57
CA GLY A 168 9.67 -18.38 2.94
C GLY A 168 8.49 -18.06 3.84
N PRO A 169 8.56 -17.00 4.66
CA PRO A 169 7.46 -16.55 5.46
C PRO A 169 6.34 -15.98 4.57
N ARG A 170 5.11 -16.09 5.05
CA ARG A 170 3.93 -15.48 4.42
C ARG A 170 3.83 -14.02 4.82
N LEU A 171 4.25 -13.14 3.94
CA LEU A 171 4.25 -11.68 4.14
C LEU A 171 3.51 -11.00 2.97
N PRO A 172 2.21 -11.26 2.80
CA PRO A 172 1.45 -10.74 1.67
C PRO A 172 1.20 -9.23 1.69
#